data_7c0c5d70d8c4fbb307950d6b386f0fe8
#
_entry.id   7c0c5d70d8c4fbb307950d6b386f0fe8
#
_cell.length_a   1.000
_cell.length_b   1.000
_cell.length_c   1.000
_cell.angle_alpha   90.00
_cell.angle_beta   90.00
_cell.angle_gamma   90.00
#
_symmetry.space_group_name_H-M   'P 1'
#
loop_
_entity.id
_entity.type
_entity.pdbx_description
1 polymer ?
#
loop_
_entity_poly.entity_id
_entity_poly.type
_entity_poly.pdbx_seq_one_letter_code
_entity_poly.pdbx_strand_id
1 'polypeptide(L)'
;NPPFTMIGPVCHLLLEQDGFTYAQIGTGAYLNFEAEGTPKTVLTFQEAREALASLYAGKVIVKPDSVQKLELCYIPIYHEESKNFTLVPAWHAELYTYPDQEEQPDHIRVEQVFLDAYDGHQLYPPEEVPTDAAP
;
A
#
# COMPACT_ATOMS: atom_id res chain seq x y z
N ASN A 1 14.04 -7.50 0.96
CA ASN A 1 13.57 -6.24 1.55
C ASN A 1 12.46 -5.71 0.67
N PRO A 2 11.26 -5.49 1.21
CA PRO A 2 10.24 -4.83 0.46
C PRO A 2 10.76 -3.46 0.01
N PRO A 3 10.47 -3.02 -1.22
CA PRO A 3 10.91 -1.71 -1.71
C PRO A 3 10.30 -0.55 -0.92
N PHE A 4 9.32 -0.86 -0.09
CA PHE A 4 8.76 0.03 0.91
C PHE A 4 9.21 -0.42 2.29
N THR A 5 10.36 0.04 2.71
CA THR A 5 10.51 0.21 4.13
C THR A 5 9.53 1.32 4.48
N MET A 6 8.49 1.00 5.20
CA MET A 6 7.61 2.00 5.82
C MET A 6 8.42 2.79 6.83
N ILE A 7 9.41 3.51 6.35
CA ILE A 7 10.09 4.56 7.11
C ILE A 7 9.26 5.82 6.88
N GLY A 8 8.01 5.72 7.23
CA GLY A 8 7.22 6.93 7.42
C GLY A 8 7.61 7.57 8.75
N PRO A 9 7.48 8.88 8.88
CA PRO A 9 7.60 9.51 10.18
C PRO A 9 6.54 8.90 11.08
N VAL A 10 6.98 8.08 12.00
CA VAL A 10 6.09 7.51 13.01
C VAL A 10 6.06 8.52 14.16
N CYS A 11 4.93 9.17 14.29
CA CYS A 11 4.64 9.98 15.47
C CYS A 11 3.83 9.14 16.43
N HIS A 12 4.42 8.79 17.57
CA HIS A 12 3.72 8.19 18.69
C HIS A 12 3.40 9.27 19.72
N LEU A 13 2.13 9.47 19.97
CA LEU A 13 1.64 10.40 20.99
C LEU A 13 0.86 9.60 22.02
N LEU A 14 1.28 9.66 23.27
CA LEU A 14 0.50 9.15 24.39
C LEU A 14 -0.20 10.33 25.06
N LEU A 15 -1.53 10.32 25.01
CA LEU A 15 -2.40 11.34 25.59
C LEU A 15 -3.03 10.79 26.87
N GLU A 16 -2.91 11.52 27.93
CA GLU A 16 -3.62 11.30 29.20
C GLU A 16 -4.55 12.48 29.49
N GLN A 17 -5.33 12.38 30.57
CA GLN A 17 -6.31 13.42 30.92
C GLN A 17 -5.69 14.80 31.16
N ASP A 18 -4.43 14.83 31.59
CA ASP A 18 -3.67 16.04 31.91
C ASP A 18 -2.78 16.54 30.75
N GLY A 19 -2.82 15.86 29.57
CA GLY A 19 -2.04 16.25 28.40
C GLY A 19 -1.16 15.14 27.85
N PHE A 20 -0.04 15.52 27.23
CA PHE A 20 0.94 14.56 26.67
C PHE A 20 1.86 14.03 27.76
N THR A 21 1.91 12.72 27.93
CA THR A 21 2.92 12.05 28.75
C THR A 21 4.13 11.59 27.96
N TYR A 22 3.95 11.36 26.66
CA TYR A 22 5.00 10.91 25.80
C TYR A 22 4.76 11.33 24.35
N ALA A 23 5.80 11.83 23.70
CA ALA A 23 5.80 12.12 22.28
C ALA A 23 7.09 11.58 21.66
N GLN A 24 6.97 10.72 20.68
CA GLN A 24 8.08 10.25 19.86
C GLN A 24 7.86 10.67 18.43
N ILE A 25 8.78 11.48 17.91
CA ILE A 25 8.83 11.84 16.49
C ILE A 25 10.01 11.10 15.88
N GLY A 26 9.74 10.20 14.95
CA GLY A 26 10.79 9.41 14.29
C GLY A 26 11.73 10.29 13.48
N THR A 27 13.00 9.87 13.43
CA THR A 27 14.05 10.49 12.61
C THR A 27 13.81 10.19 11.12
N GLY A 28 12.96 10.84 10.49
CA GLY A 28 12.53 10.62 9.10
C GLY A 28 11.28 11.43 8.80
N ALA A 29 10.91 12.27 9.79
CA ALA A 29 9.85 13.23 9.57
C ALA A 29 10.21 14.11 8.38
N TYR A 30 9.37 14.06 7.36
CA TYR A 30 9.51 14.94 6.20
C TYR A 30 9.24 16.36 6.65
N LEU A 31 10.27 17.18 6.67
CA LEU A 31 10.18 18.56 7.14
C LEU A 31 9.76 19.53 6.05
N ASN A 32 9.99 19.17 4.79
CA ASN A 32 9.67 19.99 3.64
C ASN A 32 9.03 19.15 2.55
N PHE A 33 7.91 19.62 2.05
CA PHE A 33 7.23 19.05 0.89
C PHE A 33 7.22 20.08 -0.24
N GLU A 34 7.64 19.67 -1.40
CA GLU A 34 7.52 20.46 -2.62
C GLU A 34 6.61 19.73 -3.60
N ALA A 35 5.68 20.46 -4.21
CA ALA A 35 4.85 19.90 -5.26
C ALA A 35 5.70 19.64 -6.50
N GLU A 36 5.69 18.43 -7.02
CA GLU A 36 6.42 18.04 -8.21
C GLU A 36 5.48 17.86 -9.39
N GLY A 37 5.77 18.54 -10.47
CA GLY A 37 5.00 18.46 -11.70
C GLY A 37 3.65 19.19 -11.66
N THR A 38 2.81 18.88 -12.64
CA THR A 38 1.45 19.42 -12.77
C THR A 38 0.43 18.46 -12.17
N PRO A 39 -0.66 18.97 -11.59
CA PRO A 39 -1.75 18.12 -11.11
C PRO A 39 -2.30 17.21 -12.22
N LYS A 40 -2.47 15.93 -11.90
CA LYS A 40 -3.07 14.92 -12.78
C LYS A 40 -4.32 14.35 -12.16
N THR A 41 -5.26 13.97 -13.01
CA THR A 41 -6.48 13.28 -12.57
C THR A 41 -6.13 11.85 -12.16
N VAL A 42 -6.56 11.45 -10.98
CA VAL A 42 -6.44 10.08 -10.49
C VAL A 42 -7.65 9.25 -10.91
N LEU A 43 -7.47 7.93 -10.91
CA LEU A 43 -8.57 6.99 -11.10
C LEU A 43 -9.68 7.22 -10.07
N THR A 44 -10.90 7.11 -10.52
CA THR A 44 -12.07 7.08 -9.64
C THR A 44 -12.07 5.81 -8.79
N PHE A 45 -12.86 5.79 -7.74
CA PHE A 45 -13.05 4.59 -6.92
C PHE A 45 -13.48 3.37 -7.76
N GLN A 46 -14.37 3.57 -8.72
CA GLN A 46 -14.85 2.51 -9.60
C GLN A 46 -13.73 1.95 -10.48
N GLU A 47 -12.93 2.83 -11.10
CA GLU A 47 -11.79 2.43 -11.93
C GLU A 47 -10.70 1.72 -11.11
N ALA A 48 -10.43 2.19 -9.89
CA ALA A 48 -9.50 1.54 -8.97
C ALA A 48 -9.97 0.14 -8.56
N ARG A 49 -11.27 -0.02 -8.31
CA ARG A 49 -11.89 -1.31 -8.02
C ARG A 49 -11.78 -2.28 -9.21
N GLU A 50 -11.97 -1.79 -10.43
CA GLU A 50 -11.82 -2.58 -11.64
C GLU A 50 -10.36 -2.98 -11.88
N ALA A 51 -9.41 -2.07 -11.65
CA ALA A 51 -7.98 -2.36 -11.71
C ALA A 51 -7.59 -3.44 -10.69
N LEU A 52 -8.08 -3.33 -9.45
CA LEU A 52 -7.87 -4.34 -8.40
C LEU A 52 -8.41 -5.72 -8.82
N ALA A 53 -9.64 -5.77 -9.35
CA ALA A 53 -10.23 -7.01 -9.81
C ALA A 53 -9.41 -7.65 -10.96
N SER A 54 -8.85 -6.82 -11.83
CA SER A 54 -8.03 -7.26 -12.97
C SER A 54 -6.73 -7.94 -12.54
N LEU A 55 -6.18 -7.58 -11.38
CA LEU A 55 -4.98 -8.24 -10.84
C LEU A 55 -5.18 -9.73 -10.60
N TYR A 56 -6.40 -10.13 -10.24
CA TYR A 56 -6.74 -11.51 -9.90
C TYR A 56 -7.41 -12.25 -11.05
N ALA A 57 -7.74 -11.55 -12.15
CA ALA A 57 -8.36 -12.15 -13.32
C ALA A 57 -7.35 -13.07 -14.05
N GLY A 58 -7.74 -14.32 -14.30
CA GLY A 58 -6.93 -15.28 -15.04
C GLY A 58 -5.71 -15.84 -14.30
N LYS A 59 -5.46 -15.43 -13.07
CA LYS A 59 -4.38 -16.00 -12.24
C LYS A 59 -4.86 -17.27 -11.53
N VAL A 60 -4.00 -18.29 -11.49
CA VAL A 60 -4.20 -19.52 -10.70
C VAL A 60 -3.67 -19.28 -9.28
N ILE A 61 -4.26 -18.34 -8.60
CA ILE A 61 -3.93 -17.99 -7.22
C ILE A 61 -5.20 -18.01 -6.38
N VAL A 62 -5.03 -18.14 -5.09
CA VAL A 62 -6.14 -17.99 -4.15
C VAL A 62 -6.63 -16.56 -4.22
N LYS A 63 -7.86 -16.37 -4.69
CA LYS A 63 -8.49 -15.06 -4.73
C LYS A 63 -8.89 -14.64 -3.33
N PRO A 64 -8.76 -13.35 -2.99
CA PRO A 64 -9.30 -12.85 -1.75
C PRO A 64 -10.84 -13.03 -1.71
N ASP A 65 -11.36 -13.29 -0.52
CA ASP A 65 -12.80 -13.46 -0.31
C ASP A 65 -13.52 -12.12 -0.21
N SER A 66 -12.81 -11.11 0.31
CA SER A 66 -13.39 -9.78 0.48
C SER A 66 -12.37 -8.65 0.41
N VAL A 67 -12.83 -7.50 -0.03
CA VAL A 67 -12.12 -6.22 0.05
C VAL A 67 -12.65 -5.48 1.27
N GLN A 68 -11.84 -5.32 2.29
CA GLN A 68 -12.23 -4.66 3.53
C GLN A 68 -12.02 -3.15 3.43
N LYS A 69 -11.04 -2.72 2.64
CA LYS A 69 -10.67 -1.33 2.50
C LYS A 69 -10.21 -1.04 1.08
N LEU A 70 -10.61 0.09 0.56
CA LEU A 70 -10.07 0.68 -0.67
C LEU A 70 -10.08 2.19 -0.50
N GLU A 71 -8.92 2.78 -0.35
CA GLU A 71 -8.76 4.21 -0.08
C GLU A 71 -7.65 4.84 -0.90
N LEU A 72 -7.81 6.12 -1.23
CA LEU A 72 -6.76 6.91 -1.86
C LEU A 72 -5.80 7.42 -0.78
N CYS A 73 -4.51 7.20 -0.98
CA CYS A 73 -3.46 7.60 -0.06
C CYS A 73 -2.22 8.08 -0.81
N TYR A 74 -1.22 8.53 -0.07
CA TYR A 74 0.12 8.76 -0.61
C TYR A 74 1.08 7.75 -0.01
N ILE A 75 1.93 7.18 -0.85
CA ILE A 75 3.00 6.29 -0.42
C ILE A 75 4.36 6.90 -0.73
N PRO A 76 5.34 6.77 0.17
CA PRO A 76 6.69 7.24 -0.07
C PRO A 76 7.46 6.24 -0.94
N ILE A 77 8.04 6.72 -2.03
CA ILE A 77 8.97 5.96 -2.84
C ILE A 77 10.36 6.54 -2.65
N TYR A 78 11.27 5.72 -2.17
CA TYR A 78 12.66 6.11 -1.94
C TYR A 78 13.48 6.03 -3.21
N HIS A 79 14.22 7.09 -3.49
CA HIS A 79 15.17 7.17 -4.59
C HIS A 79 16.60 7.08 -4.07
N GLU A 80 17.26 5.96 -4.32
CA GLU A 80 18.59 5.68 -3.76
C GLU A 80 19.67 6.64 -4.28
N GLU A 81 19.57 7.06 -5.53
CA GLU A 81 20.55 7.97 -6.15
C GLU A 81 20.51 9.38 -5.55
N SER A 82 19.32 9.92 -5.35
CA SER A 82 19.11 11.27 -4.80
C SER A 82 18.92 11.28 -3.29
N LYS A 83 18.76 10.11 -2.66
CA LYS A 83 18.50 9.92 -1.23
C LYS A 83 17.31 10.72 -0.71
N ASN A 84 16.31 10.86 -1.54
CA ASN A 84 15.06 11.51 -1.19
C ASN A 84 13.87 10.60 -1.43
N PHE A 85 12.70 11.07 -1.04
CA PHE A 85 11.43 10.37 -1.23
C PHE A 85 10.51 11.18 -2.14
N THR A 86 9.77 10.49 -2.98
CA THR A 86 8.62 11.05 -3.68
C THR A 86 7.35 10.46 -3.07
N LEU A 87 6.41 11.31 -2.68
CA LEU A 87 5.07 10.87 -2.30
C LEU A 87 4.23 10.66 -3.57
N VAL A 88 3.84 9.44 -3.80
CA VAL A 88 3.07 9.02 -4.97
C VAL A 88 1.64 8.73 -4.55
N PRO A 89 0.63 9.29 -5.24
CA PRO A 89 -0.75 8.94 -4.97
C PRO A 89 -1.01 7.48 -5.37
N ALA A 90 -1.64 6.75 -4.47
CA ALA A 90 -1.92 5.32 -4.63
C ALA A 90 -3.29 4.95 -4.09
N TRP A 91 -3.92 3.95 -4.69
CA TRP A 91 -5.06 3.27 -4.12
C TRP A 91 -4.59 2.11 -3.25
N HIS A 92 -4.87 2.17 -1.97
CA HIS A 92 -4.56 1.14 -0.99
C HIS A 92 -5.77 0.23 -0.80
N ALA A 93 -5.57 -1.05 -1.04
CA ALA A 93 -6.57 -2.09 -0.79
C ALA A 93 -6.11 -3.02 0.33
N GLU A 94 -7.01 -3.32 1.24
CA GLU A 94 -6.85 -4.37 2.24
C GLU A 94 -7.80 -5.51 1.91
N LEU A 95 -7.21 -6.68 1.67
CA LEU A 95 -7.90 -7.86 1.18
C LEU A 95 -7.84 -8.96 2.24
N TYR A 96 -8.97 -9.62 2.46
CA TYR A 96 -9.07 -10.74 3.38
C TYR A 96 -9.31 -12.04 2.62
N THR A 97 -8.54 -13.06 2.99
CA THR A 97 -8.75 -14.43 2.56
C THR A 97 -9.04 -15.27 3.81
N TYR A 98 -10.16 -15.94 3.78
CA TYR A 98 -10.54 -16.88 4.84
C TYR A 98 -10.07 -18.27 4.42
N PRO A 99 -9.08 -18.86 5.12
CA PRO A 99 -8.68 -20.23 4.85
C PRO A 99 -9.80 -21.20 5.15
N ASP A 100 -9.70 -22.40 4.57
CA ASP A 100 -10.68 -23.44 4.78
C ASP A 100 -10.85 -23.69 6.30
N GLN A 101 -12.05 -23.50 6.79
CA GLN A 101 -12.36 -23.47 8.23
C GLN A 101 -12.11 -24.83 8.92
N GLU A 102 -11.97 -25.90 8.14
CA GLU A 102 -11.67 -27.23 8.68
C GLU A 102 -10.21 -27.38 9.11
N GLU A 103 -9.28 -26.69 8.46
CA GLU A 103 -7.85 -26.79 8.77
C GLU A 103 -7.33 -25.70 9.73
N GLN A 104 -7.83 -24.47 9.62
CA GLN A 104 -7.39 -23.33 10.44
C GLN A 104 -8.53 -22.34 10.69
N PRO A 105 -9.43 -22.62 11.61
CA PRO A 105 -10.66 -21.83 11.77
C PRO A 105 -10.47 -20.37 12.22
N ASP A 106 -9.30 -20.02 12.75
CA ASP A 106 -9.05 -18.70 13.34
C ASP A 106 -8.04 -17.84 12.56
N HIS A 107 -7.60 -18.28 11.37
CA HIS A 107 -6.61 -17.55 10.60
C HIS A 107 -7.25 -16.81 9.42
N ILE A 108 -7.25 -15.48 9.52
CA ILE A 108 -7.57 -14.60 8.38
C ILE A 108 -6.24 -14.15 7.77
N ARG A 109 -6.04 -14.42 6.48
CA ARG A 109 -4.92 -13.87 5.74
C ARG A 109 -5.28 -12.48 5.29
N VAL A 110 -4.49 -11.50 5.73
CA VAL A 110 -4.62 -10.10 5.33
C VAL A 110 -3.53 -9.77 4.31
N GLU A 111 -3.93 -9.25 3.17
CA GLU A 111 -3.03 -8.81 2.12
C GLU A 111 -3.22 -7.32 1.87
N GLN A 112 -2.11 -6.59 1.80
CA GLN A 112 -2.09 -5.16 1.49
C GLN A 112 -1.63 -4.98 0.05
N VAL A 113 -2.44 -4.33 -0.77
CA VAL A 113 -2.13 -4.05 -2.18
C VAL A 113 -2.17 -2.55 -2.41
N PHE A 114 -1.17 -2.03 -3.10
CA PHE A 114 -1.11 -0.64 -3.52
C PHE A 114 -1.08 -0.56 -5.04
N LEU A 115 -2.00 0.22 -5.60
CA LEU A 115 -2.08 0.49 -7.03
C LEU A 115 -1.70 1.94 -7.28
N ASP A 116 -0.96 2.19 -8.37
CA ASP A 116 -0.75 3.56 -8.83
C ASP A 116 -2.10 4.25 -9.08
N ALA A 117 -2.26 5.45 -8.51
CA ALA A 117 -3.54 6.13 -8.60
C ALA A 117 -3.84 6.69 -10.00
N TYR A 118 -2.85 6.76 -10.88
CA TYR A 118 -3.05 7.30 -12.24
C TYR A 118 -3.44 6.24 -13.25
N ASP A 119 -2.85 5.04 -13.18
CA ASP A 119 -3.05 3.99 -14.19
C ASP A 119 -3.46 2.62 -13.60
N GLY A 120 -3.44 2.46 -12.29
CA GLY A 120 -3.89 1.25 -11.62
C GLY A 120 -2.90 0.08 -11.64
N HIS A 121 -1.65 0.27 -12.11
CA HIS A 121 -0.67 -0.80 -12.00
C HIS A 121 -0.28 -1.06 -10.55
N GLN A 122 0.12 -2.28 -10.25
CA GLN A 122 0.48 -2.67 -8.90
C GLN A 122 1.83 -2.08 -8.49
N LEU A 123 1.83 -1.32 -7.41
CA LEU A 123 3.03 -0.72 -6.82
C LEU A 123 3.63 -1.62 -5.74
N TYR A 124 2.76 -2.21 -4.91
CA TYR A 124 3.19 -3.08 -3.84
C TYR A 124 2.05 -4.03 -3.40
N PRO A 125 2.33 -5.30 -3.08
CA PRO A 125 3.59 -5.97 -3.42
C PRO A 125 3.87 -5.89 -4.92
N PRO A 126 5.13 -5.92 -5.37
CA PRO A 126 5.44 -5.84 -6.78
C PRO A 126 4.77 -7.00 -7.52
N GLU A 127 4.32 -6.73 -8.73
CA GLU A 127 3.74 -7.77 -9.57
C GLU A 127 4.74 -8.92 -9.72
N GLU A 128 4.32 -10.13 -9.36
CA GLU A 128 5.14 -11.31 -9.62
C GLU A 128 5.32 -11.44 -11.12
N VAL A 129 6.51 -11.13 -11.61
CA VAL A 129 6.88 -11.43 -12.98
C VAL A 129 6.82 -12.95 -13.12
N PRO A 130 5.99 -13.50 -14.00
CA PRO A 130 5.96 -14.94 -14.21
C PRO A 130 7.37 -15.40 -14.52
N THR A 131 7.89 -16.32 -13.72
CA THR A 131 9.22 -16.90 -13.89
C THR A 131 9.27 -17.87 -15.08
N ASP A 132 8.51 -17.60 -16.13
CA ASP A 132 8.48 -18.38 -17.36
C ASP A 132 9.48 -17.88 -18.40
N ALA A 133 10.45 -17.12 -17.99
CA ALA A 133 11.65 -16.88 -18.76
C ALA A 133 12.70 -17.96 -18.44
N ALA A 134 12.35 -19.22 -18.62
CA ALA A 134 13.37 -20.24 -18.79
C ALA A 134 14.02 -20.00 -20.16
N PRO A 135 15.33 -19.85 -20.22
CA PRO A 135 16.03 -19.80 -21.50
C PRO A 135 15.90 -21.12 -22.28
#